data_899eccbab41b15293c662ea968d3f4da
#
_entry.id   899eccbab41b15293c662ea968d3f4da
#
_cell.length_a   1.000
_cell.length_b   1.000
_cell.length_c   1.000
_cell.angle_alpha   90.00
_cell.angle_beta   90.00
_cell.angle_gamma   90.00
#
_symmetry.space_group_name_H-M   'P 1'
#
loop_
_entity.id
_entity.type
_entity.pdbx_description
1 polymer ?
#
loop_
_entity_poly.entity_id
_entity_poly.type
_entity_poly.pdbx_seq_one_letter_code
_entity_poly.pdbx_strand_id
1 'polypeptide(L)'
;MVEVGGGQGEDGEGAMKVYLASPNTQQQAEHAAGMPVLISYAVWSPWIDRYQASFSRLLIDSGAFSELTGAAKVDLVAYADWSERWNGHADAVAGLDDIRGDWKRSMRNYEAFPKGFPTFHDTDPWELLPDLVAMARERGGWLGLGLKPPRDGKEDWVRAACDAVPEDLHVHGWALRRYTHVRRLDSVDSTNWWREAMSLSRIPLLSHLTYGEMLGIIVKRYQRWTRQVEEECQAQLFS
;
A
#
# COMPACT_ATOMS: atom_id res chain seq x y z
N MET A 1 27.67 -24.29 -17.43
CA MET A 1 27.19 -24.02 -16.05
C MET A 1 27.49 -22.57 -15.78
N VAL A 2 26.49 -21.69 -15.85
CA VAL A 2 26.60 -20.28 -15.47
C VAL A 2 25.87 -20.16 -14.14
N GLU A 3 26.62 -19.91 -13.06
CA GLU A 3 26.04 -19.58 -11.75
C GLU A 3 25.35 -18.20 -11.86
N VAL A 4 24.04 -18.21 -11.80
CA VAL A 4 23.24 -16.99 -11.60
C VAL A 4 23.30 -16.68 -10.10
N GLY A 5 24.26 -15.83 -9.73
CA GLY A 5 24.32 -15.25 -8.38
C GLY A 5 23.09 -14.42 -8.12
N GLY A 6 22.15 -14.95 -7.34
CA GLY A 6 21.04 -14.22 -6.77
C GLY A 6 21.56 -13.25 -5.72
N GLY A 7 21.84 -12.01 -6.10
CA GLY A 7 22.02 -10.91 -5.16
C GLY A 7 20.67 -10.60 -4.50
N GLN A 8 20.40 -11.16 -3.33
CA GLN A 8 19.45 -10.58 -2.38
C GLN A 8 20.07 -9.24 -1.97
N GLY A 9 19.57 -8.14 -2.55
CA GLY A 9 19.83 -6.81 -2.02
C GLY A 9 19.32 -6.79 -0.58
N GLU A 10 20.21 -6.58 0.37
CA GLU A 10 19.85 -6.21 1.74
C GLU A 10 19.11 -4.89 1.64
N ASP A 11 17.77 -4.96 1.58
CA ASP A 11 16.90 -3.79 1.75
C ASP A 11 17.18 -3.27 3.15
N GLY A 12 17.80 -2.09 3.27
CA GLY A 12 18.13 -1.49 4.55
C GLY A 12 16.89 -1.44 5.44
N GLU A 13 16.95 -2.09 6.61
CA GLU A 13 15.92 -1.99 7.63
C GLU A 13 15.73 -0.50 7.95
N GLY A 14 14.53 0.05 7.72
CA GLY A 14 14.14 1.42 8.05
C GLY A 14 13.80 2.35 6.88
N ALA A 15 13.95 1.92 5.63
CA ALA A 15 13.58 2.72 4.48
C ALA A 15 12.08 2.65 4.18
N MET A 16 11.42 3.81 4.01
CA MET A 16 10.00 3.88 3.66
C MET A 16 9.75 3.29 2.26
N LYS A 17 8.79 2.38 2.15
CA LYS A 17 8.44 1.69 0.90
C LYS A 17 7.23 2.32 0.23
N VAL A 18 7.25 2.41 -1.10
CA VAL A 18 6.11 2.89 -1.88
C VAL A 18 5.57 1.75 -2.74
N TYR A 19 4.36 1.29 -2.42
CA TYR A 19 3.68 0.28 -3.21
C TYR A 19 2.97 0.92 -4.41
N LEU A 20 3.26 0.44 -5.61
CA LEU A 20 2.53 0.80 -6.82
C LEU A 20 1.17 0.10 -6.79
N ALA A 21 0.11 0.86 -6.51
CA ALA A 21 -1.20 0.28 -6.27
C ALA A 21 -1.93 -0.08 -7.56
N SER A 22 -2.51 -1.28 -7.55
CA SER A 22 -3.51 -1.79 -8.48
C SER A 22 -3.15 -1.64 -9.96
N PRO A 23 -2.09 -2.32 -10.45
CA PRO A 23 -1.93 -2.48 -11.88
C PRO A 23 -3.21 -3.12 -12.46
N ASN A 24 -3.85 -2.46 -13.44
CA ASN A 24 -5.10 -2.92 -14.03
C ASN A 24 -4.97 -3.36 -15.49
N THR A 25 -3.75 -3.36 -16.03
CA THR A 25 -3.39 -3.93 -17.32
C THR A 25 -2.09 -4.72 -17.23
N GLN A 26 -1.90 -5.68 -18.15
CA GLN A 26 -0.65 -6.45 -18.22
C GLN A 26 0.57 -5.54 -18.41
N GLN A 27 0.46 -4.53 -19.28
CA GLN A 27 1.51 -3.55 -19.52
C GLN A 27 1.91 -2.80 -18.23
N GLN A 28 0.93 -2.45 -17.38
CA GLN A 28 1.23 -1.83 -16.07
C GLN A 28 1.99 -2.80 -15.15
N ALA A 29 1.58 -4.08 -15.10
CA ALA A 29 2.29 -5.07 -14.29
C ALA A 29 3.72 -5.32 -14.78
N GLU A 30 3.94 -5.35 -16.09
CA GLU A 30 5.28 -5.46 -16.70
C GLU A 30 6.18 -4.27 -16.30
N HIS A 31 5.66 -3.05 -16.35
CA HIS A 31 6.41 -1.87 -15.94
C HIS A 31 6.64 -1.80 -14.40
N ALA A 32 5.78 -2.42 -13.60
CA ALA A 32 5.94 -2.50 -12.16
C ALA A 32 6.90 -3.61 -11.69
N ALA A 33 7.47 -4.40 -12.61
CA ALA A 33 8.44 -5.44 -12.27
C ALA A 33 9.62 -4.85 -11.47
N GLY A 34 10.04 -5.54 -10.41
CA GLY A 34 11.08 -5.09 -9.48
C GLY A 34 10.63 -4.03 -8.48
N MET A 35 9.37 -3.58 -8.51
CA MET A 35 8.81 -2.63 -7.57
C MET A 35 7.93 -3.33 -6.52
N PRO A 36 7.76 -2.76 -5.31
CA PRO A 36 6.69 -3.13 -4.41
C PRO A 36 5.33 -2.85 -5.06
N VAL A 37 4.41 -3.81 -5.02
CA VAL A 37 3.08 -3.69 -5.64
C VAL A 37 1.99 -4.01 -4.62
N LEU A 38 0.92 -3.22 -4.64
CA LEU A 38 -0.30 -3.50 -3.92
C LEU A 38 -1.35 -4.07 -4.89
N ILE A 39 -1.96 -5.20 -4.55
CA ILE A 39 -3.06 -5.79 -5.31
C ILE A 39 -4.34 -5.68 -4.49
N SER A 40 -5.33 -4.97 -5.02
CA SER A 40 -6.65 -4.86 -4.39
C SER A 40 -7.60 -5.93 -4.92
N TYR A 41 -8.27 -6.64 -3.99
CA TYR A 41 -9.28 -7.66 -4.30
C TYR A 41 -10.39 -7.12 -5.20
N ALA A 42 -10.84 -5.90 -4.93
CA ALA A 42 -11.97 -5.30 -5.65
C ALA A 42 -11.72 -5.07 -7.16
N VAL A 43 -10.44 -4.99 -7.56
CA VAL A 43 -10.04 -4.75 -8.96
C VAL A 43 -9.11 -5.83 -9.51
N TRP A 44 -8.93 -6.91 -8.73
CA TRP A 44 -8.10 -8.03 -9.13
C TRP A 44 -8.61 -8.72 -10.40
N SER A 45 -7.69 -9.26 -11.17
CA SER A 45 -7.97 -10.06 -12.36
C SER A 45 -6.98 -11.22 -12.45
N PRO A 46 -7.40 -12.44 -12.89
CA PRO A 46 -6.56 -13.66 -12.84
C PRO A 46 -5.23 -13.56 -13.58
N TRP A 47 -5.11 -12.64 -14.55
CA TRP A 47 -3.87 -12.47 -15.30
C TRP A 47 -2.73 -11.91 -14.43
N ILE A 48 -3.03 -11.19 -13.34
CA ILE A 48 -2.00 -10.56 -12.50
C ILE A 48 -1.21 -11.59 -11.69
N ASP A 49 -1.80 -12.75 -11.42
CA ASP A 49 -1.16 -13.83 -10.67
C ASP A 49 0.15 -14.30 -11.36
N ARG A 50 0.25 -14.13 -12.68
CA ARG A 50 1.45 -14.47 -13.46
C ARG A 50 2.63 -13.55 -13.22
N TYR A 51 2.39 -12.36 -12.68
CA TYR A 51 3.41 -11.32 -12.44
C TYR A 51 3.89 -11.29 -10.98
N GLN A 52 3.28 -12.06 -10.08
CA GLN A 52 3.58 -12.00 -8.65
C GLN A 52 5.07 -12.17 -8.36
N ALA A 53 5.76 -13.11 -9.01
CA ALA A 53 7.19 -13.35 -8.83
C ALA A 53 8.09 -12.25 -9.44
N SER A 54 7.53 -11.33 -10.23
CA SER A 54 8.26 -10.20 -10.80
C SER A 54 8.25 -8.96 -9.88
N PHE A 55 7.38 -8.91 -8.89
CA PHE A 55 7.31 -7.81 -7.94
C PHE A 55 8.32 -8.02 -6.81
N SER A 56 8.99 -6.95 -6.36
CA SER A 56 9.97 -7.07 -5.27
C SER A 56 9.29 -7.35 -3.93
N ARG A 57 8.08 -6.83 -3.73
CA ARG A 57 7.23 -7.02 -2.55
C ARG A 57 5.76 -6.97 -2.94
N LEU A 58 4.91 -7.57 -2.11
CA LEU A 58 3.49 -7.64 -2.38
C LEU A 58 2.67 -7.32 -1.14
N LEU A 59 1.75 -6.36 -1.27
CA LEU A 59 0.73 -6.03 -0.27
C LEU A 59 -0.65 -6.33 -0.83
N ILE A 60 -1.50 -6.97 -0.03
CA ILE A 60 -2.86 -7.31 -0.42
C ILE A 60 -3.85 -6.37 0.27
N ASP A 61 -4.72 -5.74 -0.52
CA ASP A 61 -5.77 -4.82 -0.07
C ASP A 61 -7.17 -5.42 -0.29
N SER A 62 -8.06 -5.17 0.66
CA SER A 62 -9.44 -5.67 0.64
C SER A 62 -10.31 -5.01 -0.44
N GLY A 63 -10.00 -3.77 -0.84
CA GLY A 63 -10.83 -2.98 -1.74
C GLY A 63 -11.89 -2.14 -1.02
N ALA A 64 -11.75 -1.86 0.26
CA ALA A 64 -12.66 -1.03 1.05
C ALA A 64 -12.93 0.34 0.42
N PHE A 65 -11.93 0.95 -0.22
CA PHE A 65 -12.11 2.21 -0.95
C PHE A 65 -13.02 2.06 -2.18
N SER A 66 -12.95 0.93 -2.89
CA SER A 66 -13.87 0.65 -4.01
C SER A 66 -15.30 0.44 -3.52
N GLU A 67 -15.48 -0.16 -2.33
CA GLU A 67 -16.80 -0.24 -1.67
C GLU A 67 -17.32 1.14 -1.26
N LEU A 68 -16.48 2.01 -0.69
CA LEU A 68 -16.84 3.39 -0.35
C LEU A 68 -17.37 4.17 -1.55
N THR A 69 -16.73 4.02 -2.71
CA THR A 69 -17.10 4.73 -3.95
C THR A 69 -18.25 4.07 -4.71
N GLY A 70 -18.73 2.91 -4.26
CA GLY A 70 -19.76 2.12 -4.94
C GLY A 70 -19.27 1.41 -6.22
N ALA A 71 -17.97 1.39 -6.47
CA ALA A 71 -17.39 0.73 -7.64
C ALA A 71 -17.37 -0.82 -7.50
N ALA A 72 -17.36 -1.32 -6.27
CA ALA A 72 -17.45 -2.76 -5.96
C ALA A 72 -18.20 -2.97 -4.63
N LYS A 73 -18.65 -4.21 -4.40
CA LYS A 73 -19.09 -4.69 -3.10
C LYS A 73 -18.14 -5.80 -2.69
N VAL A 74 -17.57 -5.68 -1.50
CA VAL A 74 -16.63 -6.68 -0.98
C VAL A 74 -17.39 -7.65 -0.06
N ASP A 75 -17.40 -8.92 -0.45
CA ASP A 75 -17.83 -10.00 0.43
C ASP A 75 -16.62 -10.47 1.26
N LEU A 76 -16.74 -10.42 2.59
CA LEU A 76 -15.62 -10.73 3.49
C LEU A 76 -15.15 -12.17 3.39
N VAL A 77 -16.09 -13.13 3.23
CA VAL A 77 -15.74 -14.55 3.12
C VAL A 77 -15.00 -14.82 1.82
N ALA A 78 -15.54 -14.29 0.71
CA ALA A 78 -14.89 -14.43 -0.59
C ALA A 78 -13.53 -13.73 -0.65
N TYR A 79 -13.39 -12.60 0.04
CA TYR A 79 -12.08 -11.91 0.17
C TYR A 79 -11.09 -12.74 0.98
N ALA A 80 -11.52 -13.29 2.12
CA ALA A 80 -10.67 -14.14 2.96
C ALA A 80 -10.18 -15.37 2.18
N ASP A 81 -11.08 -16.09 1.51
CA ASP A 81 -10.74 -17.24 0.66
C ASP A 81 -9.79 -16.86 -0.48
N TRP A 82 -10.05 -15.72 -1.13
CA TRP A 82 -9.20 -15.24 -2.20
C TRP A 82 -7.80 -14.88 -1.69
N SER A 83 -7.69 -14.30 -0.49
CA SER A 83 -6.41 -13.87 0.08
C SER A 83 -5.47 -15.05 0.37
N GLU A 84 -5.99 -16.26 0.59
CA GLU A 84 -5.20 -17.47 0.86
C GLU A 84 -4.24 -17.82 -0.28
N ARG A 85 -4.56 -17.45 -1.53
CA ARG A 85 -3.68 -17.68 -2.68
C ARG A 85 -2.36 -16.91 -2.62
N TRP A 86 -2.32 -15.84 -1.81
CA TRP A 86 -1.14 -14.99 -1.62
C TRP A 86 -0.32 -15.38 -0.40
N ASN A 87 -0.74 -16.42 0.31
CA ASN A 87 -0.06 -16.89 1.52
C ASN A 87 1.38 -17.29 1.19
N GLY A 88 2.35 -16.75 1.95
CA GLY A 88 3.79 -16.94 1.71
C GLY A 88 4.38 -16.11 0.56
N HIS A 89 3.57 -15.28 -0.12
CA HIS A 89 4.03 -14.37 -1.18
C HIS A 89 3.82 -12.90 -0.82
N ALA A 90 2.77 -12.57 -0.06
CA ALA A 90 2.48 -11.22 0.38
C ALA A 90 3.23 -10.90 1.68
N ASP A 91 3.74 -9.68 1.80
CA ASP A 91 4.31 -9.15 3.04
C ASP A 91 3.21 -9.06 4.12
N ALA A 92 2.02 -8.62 3.72
CA ALA A 92 0.86 -8.51 4.59
C ALA A 92 -0.46 -8.50 3.79
N VAL A 93 -1.55 -8.82 4.48
CA VAL A 93 -2.92 -8.80 3.96
C VAL A 93 -3.74 -7.86 4.83
N ALA A 94 -4.37 -6.85 4.22
CA ALA A 94 -5.21 -5.90 4.95
C ALA A 94 -6.54 -6.53 5.39
N GLY A 95 -7.04 -6.17 6.56
CA GLY A 95 -8.41 -6.46 6.96
C GLY A 95 -9.42 -5.63 6.14
N LEU A 96 -10.68 -6.04 6.14
CA LEU A 96 -11.75 -5.25 5.51
C LEU A 96 -12.29 -4.24 6.51
N ASP A 97 -11.92 -2.99 6.34
CA ASP A 97 -12.36 -1.85 7.15
C ASP A 97 -13.59 -1.14 6.56
N ASP A 98 -14.25 -0.31 7.36
CA ASP A 98 -15.29 0.61 6.91
C ASP A 98 -14.78 2.05 6.92
N ILE A 99 -14.36 2.55 5.76
CA ILE A 99 -13.83 3.91 5.58
C ILE A 99 -14.91 4.99 5.83
N ARG A 100 -16.21 4.64 5.88
CA ARG A 100 -17.29 5.60 6.18
C ARG A 100 -17.30 6.03 7.64
N GLY A 101 -16.59 5.28 8.51
CA GLY A 101 -16.43 5.58 9.93
C GLY A 101 -17.27 4.68 10.84
N ASP A 102 -17.79 3.56 10.34
CA ASP A 102 -18.36 2.52 11.23
C ASP A 102 -17.23 1.61 11.74
N TRP A 103 -16.47 2.11 12.71
CA TRP A 103 -15.40 1.35 13.34
C TRP A 103 -15.88 0.04 13.98
N LYS A 104 -17.14 -0.05 14.41
CA LYS A 104 -17.72 -1.29 14.95
C LYS A 104 -17.89 -2.34 13.86
N ARG A 105 -18.20 -1.93 12.63
CA ARG A 105 -18.22 -2.83 11.48
C ARG A 105 -16.80 -3.30 11.16
N SER A 106 -15.83 -2.40 11.16
CA SER A 106 -14.41 -2.76 10.97
C SER A 106 -13.96 -3.80 11.99
N MET A 107 -14.25 -3.60 13.27
CA MET A 107 -13.90 -4.56 14.34
C MET A 107 -14.52 -5.93 14.11
N ARG A 108 -15.82 -6.01 13.79
CA ARG A 108 -16.46 -7.31 13.46
C ARG A 108 -15.81 -8.00 12.26
N ASN A 109 -15.43 -7.23 11.24
CA ASN A 109 -14.74 -7.79 10.08
C ASN A 109 -13.34 -8.30 10.44
N TYR A 110 -12.60 -7.58 11.30
CA TYR A 110 -11.29 -8.01 11.77
C TYR A 110 -11.37 -9.28 12.64
N GLU A 111 -12.39 -9.40 13.50
CA GLU A 111 -12.64 -10.62 14.27
C GLU A 111 -12.96 -11.82 13.35
N ALA A 112 -13.77 -11.59 12.32
CA ALA A 112 -14.14 -12.64 11.35
C ALA A 112 -13.00 -13.01 10.37
N PHE A 113 -12.00 -12.13 10.19
CA PHE A 113 -10.82 -12.35 9.34
C PHE A 113 -9.52 -12.08 10.10
N PRO A 114 -9.07 -12.99 10.97
CA PRO A 114 -7.93 -12.77 11.87
C PRO A 114 -6.56 -12.70 11.19
N LYS A 115 -6.44 -13.02 9.90
CA LYS A 115 -5.19 -12.86 9.13
C LYS A 115 -4.97 -11.44 8.62
N GLY A 116 -6.05 -10.66 8.48
CA GLY A 116 -5.98 -9.30 7.98
C GLY A 116 -5.49 -8.33 9.07
N PHE A 117 -4.47 -7.50 8.76
CA PHE A 117 -4.05 -6.45 9.68
C PHE A 117 -5.08 -5.32 9.75
N PRO A 118 -5.25 -4.68 10.92
CA PRO A 118 -6.23 -3.62 11.11
C PRO A 118 -5.77 -2.27 10.56
N THR A 119 -6.74 -1.36 10.36
CA THR A 119 -6.50 0.04 9.99
C THR A 119 -7.13 0.96 11.02
N PHE A 120 -6.41 2.00 11.44
CA PHE A 120 -6.90 3.11 12.24
C PHE A 120 -7.20 4.30 11.36
N HIS A 121 -8.43 4.82 11.41
CA HIS A 121 -8.87 5.95 10.59
C HIS A 121 -8.97 7.24 11.41
N ASP A 122 -8.88 8.38 10.73
CA ASP A 122 -9.07 9.70 11.32
C ASP A 122 -10.50 9.96 11.83
N THR A 123 -11.42 9.05 11.55
CA THR A 123 -12.81 9.06 12.06
C THR A 123 -13.03 8.12 13.23
N ASP A 124 -12.04 7.30 13.57
CA ASP A 124 -12.15 6.35 14.67
C ASP A 124 -11.86 7.04 16.03
N PRO A 125 -12.48 6.59 17.12
CA PRO A 125 -12.12 7.09 18.44
C PRO A 125 -10.70 6.67 18.82
N TRP A 126 -9.94 7.58 19.42
CA TRP A 126 -8.55 7.31 19.83
C TRP A 126 -8.43 6.15 20.84
N GLU A 127 -9.46 5.93 21.64
CA GLU A 127 -9.56 4.83 22.59
C GLU A 127 -9.49 3.46 21.94
N LEU A 128 -9.77 3.38 20.63
CA LEU A 128 -9.68 2.15 19.85
C LEU A 128 -8.23 1.78 19.49
N LEU A 129 -7.33 2.75 19.41
CA LEU A 129 -5.96 2.52 18.94
C LEU A 129 -5.20 1.43 19.72
N PRO A 130 -5.27 1.35 21.06
CA PRO A 130 -4.63 0.27 21.82
C PRO A 130 -5.09 -1.13 21.41
N ASP A 131 -6.39 -1.31 21.14
CA ASP A 131 -6.94 -2.60 20.71
C ASP A 131 -6.46 -2.97 19.31
N LEU A 132 -6.40 -2.00 18.39
CA LEU A 132 -5.86 -2.20 17.03
C LEU A 132 -4.35 -2.51 17.06
N VAL A 133 -3.58 -1.87 17.95
CA VAL A 133 -2.16 -2.16 18.17
C VAL A 133 -1.96 -3.59 18.69
N ALA A 134 -2.75 -4.03 19.66
CA ALA A 134 -2.70 -5.40 20.17
C ALA A 134 -2.99 -6.40 19.04
N MET A 135 -4.06 -6.14 18.29
CA MET A 135 -4.47 -6.96 17.14
C MET A 135 -3.40 -6.99 16.04
N ALA A 136 -2.76 -5.86 15.74
CA ALA A 136 -1.69 -5.77 14.76
C ALA A 136 -0.48 -6.64 15.14
N ARG A 137 -0.08 -6.64 16.43
CA ARG A 137 1.01 -7.49 16.95
C ARG A 137 0.72 -8.99 16.77
N GLU A 138 -0.52 -9.40 17.02
CA GLU A 138 -0.94 -10.80 16.85
C GLU A 138 -0.99 -11.23 15.37
N ARG A 139 -1.05 -10.27 14.43
CA ARG A 139 -1.29 -10.50 13.01
C ARG A 139 -0.12 -10.13 12.11
N GLY A 140 1.10 -10.27 12.60
CA GLY A 140 2.31 -10.07 11.81
C GLY A 140 2.90 -8.66 11.87
N GLY A 141 2.43 -7.83 12.82
CA GLY A 141 3.08 -6.55 13.14
C GLY A 141 2.76 -5.39 12.18
N TRP A 142 1.67 -5.44 11.42
CA TRP A 142 1.26 -4.36 10.51
C TRP A 142 0.05 -3.60 11.04
N LEU A 143 0.09 -2.26 10.95
CA LEU A 143 -1.05 -1.38 11.23
C LEU A 143 -1.23 -0.38 10.08
N GLY A 144 -2.44 -0.31 9.53
CA GLY A 144 -2.81 0.68 8.54
C GLY A 144 -3.20 2.02 9.19
N LEU A 145 -2.83 3.14 8.55
CA LEU A 145 -3.37 4.47 8.84
C LEU A 145 -4.16 4.97 7.63
N GLY A 146 -5.43 5.32 7.84
CA GLY A 146 -6.35 5.75 6.79
C GLY A 146 -6.95 7.13 7.05
N LEU A 147 -7.11 7.92 5.97
CA LEU A 147 -7.82 9.20 6.02
C LEU A 147 -9.11 9.10 5.21
N LYS A 148 -10.23 9.48 5.83
CA LYS A 148 -11.46 9.71 5.10
C LYS A 148 -11.31 10.96 4.21
N PRO A 149 -11.71 10.90 2.94
CA PRO A 149 -11.72 12.07 2.08
C PRO A 149 -12.62 13.23 2.60
N PRO A 150 -12.22 14.50 2.43
CA PRO A 150 -10.96 14.96 1.83
C PRO A 150 -9.76 14.72 2.75
N ARG A 151 -8.58 14.42 2.15
CA ARG A 151 -7.37 14.06 2.88
C ARG A 151 -6.44 15.26 3.17
N ASP A 152 -6.76 16.43 2.63
CA ASP A 152 -5.93 17.63 2.78
C ASP A 152 -6.04 18.22 4.18
N GLY A 153 -4.94 18.80 4.68
CA GLY A 153 -4.91 19.48 5.98
C GLY A 153 -4.94 18.55 7.20
N LYS A 154 -4.65 17.26 7.03
CA LYS A 154 -4.69 16.26 8.11
C LYS A 154 -3.31 15.80 8.58
N GLU A 155 -2.27 16.58 8.33
CA GLU A 155 -0.90 16.23 8.70
C GLU A 155 -0.74 16.03 10.20
N ASP A 156 -1.35 16.90 11.02
CA ASP A 156 -1.26 16.80 12.49
C ASP A 156 -1.85 15.48 13.00
N TRP A 157 -2.97 15.02 12.40
CA TRP A 157 -3.53 13.73 12.75
C TRP A 157 -2.59 12.57 12.34
N VAL A 158 -2.04 12.62 11.12
CA VAL A 158 -1.10 11.58 10.64
C VAL A 158 0.10 11.50 11.55
N ARG A 159 0.68 12.65 11.92
CA ARG A 159 1.81 12.74 12.85
C ARG A 159 1.46 12.17 14.22
N ALA A 160 0.36 12.60 14.81
CA ALA A 160 -0.09 12.12 16.12
C ALA A 160 -0.37 10.62 16.11
N ALA A 161 -0.98 10.09 15.04
CA ALA A 161 -1.23 8.66 14.90
C ALA A 161 0.08 7.86 14.76
N CYS A 162 1.03 8.35 13.95
CA CYS A 162 2.35 7.74 13.85
C CYS A 162 3.11 7.73 15.19
N ASP A 163 3.06 8.85 15.93
CA ASP A 163 3.75 8.98 17.22
C ASP A 163 3.13 8.08 18.32
N ALA A 164 1.83 7.78 18.20
CA ALA A 164 1.12 6.92 19.14
C ALA A 164 1.26 5.41 18.86
N VAL A 165 1.70 5.04 17.65
CA VAL A 165 1.92 3.64 17.29
C VAL A 165 3.31 3.20 17.77
N PRO A 166 3.43 2.06 18.50
CA PRO A 166 4.71 1.53 18.96
C PRO A 166 5.68 1.21 17.81
N GLU A 167 6.99 1.36 18.08
CA GLU A 167 8.05 1.19 17.08
C GLU A 167 8.22 -0.23 16.54
N ASP A 168 7.72 -1.22 17.25
CA ASP A 168 7.74 -2.63 16.85
C ASP A 168 6.72 -2.98 15.76
N LEU A 169 5.84 -2.05 15.39
CA LEU A 169 4.86 -2.24 14.32
C LEU A 169 5.27 -1.55 13.02
N HIS A 170 4.97 -2.17 11.90
CA HIS A 170 5.06 -1.58 10.57
C HIS A 170 3.80 -0.73 10.30
N VAL A 171 4.00 0.56 10.04
CA VAL A 171 2.92 1.51 9.78
C VAL A 171 2.75 1.73 8.27
N HIS A 172 1.60 1.28 7.73
CA HIS A 172 1.24 1.51 6.34
C HIS A 172 0.24 2.66 6.18
N GLY A 173 0.60 3.66 5.38
CA GLY A 173 -0.27 4.82 5.12
C GLY A 173 -1.11 4.65 3.83
N TRP A 174 -2.42 4.39 3.95
CA TRP A 174 -3.34 4.22 2.82
C TRP A 174 -3.50 5.51 2.00
N ALA A 175 -2.93 5.52 0.78
CA ALA A 175 -2.89 6.68 -0.11
C ALA A 175 -2.30 7.95 0.55
N LEU A 176 -1.40 7.79 1.52
CA LEU A 176 -0.79 8.90 2.28
C LEU A 176 0.52 9.41 1.67
N ARG A 177 0.75 9.21 0.38
CA ARG A 177 1.96 9.62 -0.33
C ARG A 177 2.42 11.07 -0.05
N ARG A 178 1.50 12.01 0.18
CA ARG A 178 1.86 13.40 0.49
C ARG A 178 2.43 13.62 1.90
N TYR A 179 2.29 12.63 2.78
CA TYR A 179 2.74 12.67 4.17
C TYR A 179 4.00 11.82 4.42
N THR A 180 4.74 11.46 3.37
CA THR A 180 5.94 10.62 3.48
C THR A 180 7.10 11.29 4.24
N HIS A 181 7.02 12.59 4.46
CA HIS A 181 7.92 13.35 5.34
C HIS A 181 7.60 13.17 6.84
N VAL A 182 6.46 12.55 7.17
CA VAL A 182 6.14 12.20 8.55
C VAL A 182 6.94 10.96 8.93
N ARG A 183 7.79 11.08 9.95
CA ARG A 183 8.51 9.94 10.52
C ARG A 183 7.52 8.83 10.92
N ARG A 184 7.93 7.58 10.84
CA ARG A 184 7.13 6.40 11.22
C ARG A 184 6.11 5.90 10.19
N LEU A 185 5.98 6.51 9.02
CA LEU A 185 5.37 5.82 7.89
C LEU A 185 6.42 4.87 7.28
N ASP A 186 6.27 3.58 7.49
CA ASP A 186 7.19 2.57 6.96
C ASP A 186 6.86 2.21 5.51
N SER A 187 5.60 2.41 5.13
CA SER A 187 5.17 2.26 3.75
C SER A 187 3.94 3.08 3.41
N VAL A 188 3.76 3.37 2.13
CA VAL A 188 2.56 3.99 1.56
C VAL A 188 2.22 3.36 0.22
N ASP A 189 0.99 3.56 -0.25
CA ASP A 189 0.56 3.15 -1.58
C ASP A 189 0.17 4.35 -2.47
N SER A 190 0.15 4.11 -3.76
CA SER A 190 -0.32 5.12 -4.72
C SER A 190 -0.81 4.51 -6.02
N THR A 191 -2.02 4.92 -6.46
CA THR A 191 -2.53 4.67 -7.81
C THR A 191 -2.12 5.75 -8.81
N ASN A 192 -1.47 6.83 -8.35
CA ASN A 192 -1.16 7.98 -9.22
C ASN A 192 -0.15 7.64 -10.31
N TRP A 193 0.67 6.61 -10.16
CA TRP A 193 1.69 6.24 -11.13
C TRP A 193 1.10 5.92 -12.51
N TRP A 194 0.04 5.14 -12.62
CA TRP A 194 -0.58 4.83 -13.91
C TRP A 194 -1.61 5.89 -14.33
N ARG A 195 -2.28 6.55 -13.37
CA ARG A 195 -3.20 7.66 -13.66
C ARG A 195 -2.48 8.84 -14.29
N GLU A 196 -1.29 9.14 -13.82
CA GLU A 196 -0.44 10.19 -14.38
C GLU A 196 0.01 9.83 -15.79
N ALA A 197 0.44 8.57 -16.05
CA ALA A 197 0.77 8.12 -17.41
C ALA A 197 -0.42 8.29 -18.36
N MET A 198 -1.64 7.93 -17.92
CA MET A 198 -2.86 8.15 -18.68
C MET A 198 -3.15 9.64 -18.93
N SER A 199 -2.88 10.50 -17.96
CA SER A 199 -3.08 11.94 -18.11
C SER A 199 -2.08 12.53 -19.10
N LEU A 200 -0.82 12.16 -19.00
CA LEU A 200 0.25 12.60 -19.91
C LEU A 200 0.01 12.14 -21.35
N SER A 201 -0.54 10.93 -21.56
CA SER A 201 -0.85 10.42 -22.91
C SER A 201 -1.91 11.23 -23.67
N ARG A 202 -2.63 12.09 -22.97
CA ARG A 202 -3.64 12.99 -23.55
C ARG A 202 -3.09 14.37 -23.91
N ILE A 203 -1.82 14.65 -23.61
CA ILE A 203 -1.17 15.94 -23.89
C ILE A 203 -0.62 15.91 -25.32
N PRO A 204 -1.10 16.77 -26.26
CA PRO A 204 -0.67 16.74 -27.66
C PRO A 204 0.85 16.89 -27.84
N LEU A 205 1.52 17.69 -27.00
CA LEU A 205 2.96 17.89 -27.02
C LEU A 205 3.75 16.60 -26.74
N LEU A 206 3.14 15.63 -26.05
CA LEU A 206 3.74 14.33 -25.69
C LEU A 206 3.27 13.19 -26.60
N SER A 207 2.57 13.48 -27.69
CA SER A 207 2.01 12.48 -28.62
C SER A 207 3.07 11.61 -29.30
N HIS A 208 4.35 11.99 -29.25
CA HIS A 208 5.47 11.20 -29.72
C HIS A 208 5.86 10.05 -28.77
N LEU A 209 5.34 10.04 -27.53
CA LEU A 209 5.54 8.98 -26.55
C LEU A 209 4.32 8.06 -26.51
N THR A 210 4.57 6.77 -26.47
CA THR A 210 3.54 5.76 -26.21
C THR A 210 3.15 5.75 -24.73
N TYR A 211 1.98 5.20 -24.40
CA TYR A 211 1.57 5.00 -23.00
C TYR A 211 2.60 4.17 -22.21
N GLY A 212 3.20 3.13 -22.81
CA GLY A 212 4.23 2.32 -22.16
C GLY A 212 5.50 3.10 -21.85
N GLU A 213 5.97 3.96 -22.77
CA GLU A 213 7.13 4.83 -22.50
C GLU A 213 6.84 5.81 -21.35
N MET A 214 5.64 6.37 -21.30
CA MET A 214 5.22 7.23 -20.19
C MET A 214 5.16 6.47 -18.85
N LEU A 215 4.62 5.24 -18.84
CA LEU A 215 4.66 4.38 -17.66
C LEU A 215 6.10 4.14 -17.19
N GLY A 216 7.01 3.79 -18.11
CA GLY A 216 8.41 3.57 -17.79
C GLY A 216 9.09 4.80 -17.19
N ILE A 217 8.81 6.00 -17.70
CA ILE A 217 9.32 7.26 -17.16
C ILE A 217 8.81 7.47 -15.73
N ILE A 218 7.51 7.24 -15.50
CA ILE A 218 6.89 7.46 -14.19
C ILE A 218 7.39 6.43 -13.18
N VAL A 219 7.45 5.14 -13.53
CA VAL A 219 7.99 4.11 -12.61
C VAL A 219 9.43 4.44 -12.22
N LYS A 220 10.29 4.84 -13.16
CA LYS A 220 11.66 5.30 -12.84
C LYS A 220 11.68 6.52 -11.92
N ARG A 221 10.70 7.41 -12.02
CA ARG A 221 10.55 8.54 -11.10
C ARG A 221 10.15 8.07 -9.70
N TYR A 222 9.25 7.10 -9.59
CA TYR A 222 8.89 6.47 -8.31
C TYR A 222 10.08 5.76 -7.68
N GLN A 223 10.87 5.01 -8.45
CA GLN A 223 12.10 4.36 -7.98
C GLN A 223 13.12 5.36 -7.42
N ARG A 224 13.31 6.51 -8.10
CA ARG A 224 14.21 7.58 -7.64
C ARG A 224 13.67 8.24 -6.37
N TRP A 225 12.37 8.52 -6.33
CA TRP A 225 11.74 9.13 -5.18
C TRP A 225 11.80 8.22 -3.95
N THR A 226 11.56 6.93 -4.08
CA THR A 226 11.72 5.96 -2.97
C THR A 226 13.14 6.01 -2.40
N ARG A 227 14.16 5.96 -3.26
CA ARG A 227 15.57 6.06 -2.82
C ARG A 227 15.89 7.40 -2.14
N GLN A 228 15.38 8.51 -2.65
CA GLN A 228 15.58 9.82 -2.03
C GLN A 228 14.96 9.88 -0.63
N VAL A 229 13.77 9.35 -0.44
CA VAL A 229 13.13 9.28 0.88
C VAL A 229 13.92 8.38 1.82
N GLU A 230 14.47 7.28 1.34
CA GLU A 230 15.37 6.40 2.10
C GLU A 230 16.62 7.16 2.58
N GLU A 231 17.28 7.88 1.68
CA GLU A 231 18.46 8.70 1.99
C GLU A 231 18.15 9.81 3.00
N GLU A 232 17.03 10.49 2.85
CA GLU A 232 16.58 11.54 3.78
C GLU A 232 16.26 10.99 5.17
N CYS A 233 15.59 9.83 5.25
CA CYS A 233 15.31 9.16 6.51
C CYS A 233 16.60 8.70 7.22
N GLN A 234 17.56 8.13 6.47
CA GLN A 234 18.86 7.73 7.03
C GLN A 234 19.66 8.94 7.54
N ALA A 235 19.73 10.03 6.78
CA ALA A 235 20.43 11.24 7.20
C ALA A 235 19.89 11.84 8.51
N GLN A 236 18.59 11.71 8.75
CA GLN A 236 17.94 12.18 9.99
C GLN A 236 18.21 11.28 11.21
N LEU A 237 18.57 10.02 11.01
CA LEU A 237 18.92 9.11 12.12
C LEU A 237 20.32 9.40 12.70
N PHE A 238 21.17 10.08 11.94
CA PHE A 238 22.55 10.40 12.33
C PHE A 238 22.77 11.90 12.65
N SER A 239 21.72 12.71 12.66
CA SER A 239 21.73 14.12 13.04
C SER A 239 21.17 14.35 14.44
#